data_91ffe46fd56634dc1d086f6cbdf58ac8
#
_entry.id   91ffe46fd56634dc1d086f6cbdf58ac8
#
_cell.length_a   1.000
_cell.length_b   1.000
_cell.length_c   1.000
_cell.angle_alpha   90.00
_cell.angle_beta   90.00
_cell.angle_gamma   90.00
#
_symmetry.space_group_name_H-M   'P 1'
#
loop_
_entity.id
_entity.type
_entity.pdbx_description
1 polymer ?
#
loop_
_entity_poly.entity_id
_entity_poly.type
_entity_poly.pdbx_seq_one_letter_code
_entity_poly.pdbx_strand_id
1 'polypeptide(L)'
;MLFFPFGRKKHGAGELVDALIASHGRTRKLVQLAVTMTEGSAVPLAEVSIGCALIGRYFTNTFPLHVMDEEASILPRLRGRSASLDAALVRMHERHELHAAMITRFCDHTAALRIDPRDPGARLAVASVARPLGAVLEDHLGAEEQIVFPVIRETFSARECRIIRGEFEARRRGANEVM
;
A
#
# COMPACT_ATOMS: atom_id res chain seq x y z
N MET A 1 -8.88 6.99 46.11
CA MET A 1 -9.70 7.35 44.97
C MET A 1 -8.74 7.79 43.84
N LEU A 2 -8.26 6.84 43.03
CA LEU A 2 -7.29 7.10 41.95
C LEU A 2 -8.07 7.64 40.75
N PHE A 3 -7.82 8.89 40.39
CA PHE A 3 -8.26 9.51 39.17
C PHE A 3 -7.40 8.96 37.99
N PHE A 4 -7.94 8.07 37.19
CA PHE A 4 -7.39 7.78 35.85
C PHE A 4 -7.76 8.96 34.94
N PRO A 5 -6.78 9.68 34.36
CA PRO A 5 -7.10 10.69 33.37
C PRO A 5 -7.62 9.96 32.13
N PHE A 6 -8.89 10.16 31.81
CA PHE A 6 -9.47 9.79 30.51
C PHE A 6 -8.59 10.36 29.40
N GLY A 7 -7.92 9.45 28.66
CA GLY A 7 -7.05 9.82 27.57
C GLY A 7 -7.78 10.70 26.56
N ARG A 8 -7.29 11.93 26.34
CA ARG A 8 -7.68 12.76 25.19
C ARG A 8 -7.53 11.89 23.95
N LYS A 9 -8.63 11.58 23.28
CA LYS A 9 -8.62 10.97 21.95
C LYS A 9 -7.65 11.78 21.09
N LYS A 10 -6.54 11.19 20.68
CA LYS A 10 -5.56 11.81 19.77
C LYS A 10 -6.16 11.77 18.36
N HIS A 11 -7.14 12.65 18.07
CA HIS A 11 -7.89 12.71 16.82
C HIS A 11 -6.97 12.65 15.57
N GLY A 12 -5.78 13.23 15.62
CA GLY A 12 -4.82 13.21 14.51
C GLY A 12 -4.24 11.84 14.17
N ALA A 13 -3.88 11.02 15.17
CA ALA A 13 -3.22 9.74 14.93
C ALA A 13 -4.20 8.67 14.40
N GLY A 14 -5.45 8.67 14.90
CA GLY A 14 -6.50 7.80 14.36
C GLY A 14 -6.74 8.05 12.88
N GLU A 15 -6.94 9.30 12.50
CA GLU A 15 -7.19 9.68 11.10
C GLU A 15 -5.98 9.42 10.18
N LEU A 16 -4.73 9.56 10.69
CA LEU A 16 -3.54 9.20 9.92
C LEU A 16 -3.51 7.70 9.63
N VAL A 17 -3.73 6.88 10.64
CA VAL A 17 -3.78 5.41 10.49
C VAL A 17 -4.96 4.99 9.60
N ASP A 18 -6.12 5.61 9.74
CA ASP A 18 -7.29 5.31 8.89
C ASP A 18 -7.01 5.60 7.41
N ALA A 19 -6.23 6.65 7.11
CA ALA A 19 -5.77 6.94 5.74
C ALA A 19 -4.80 5.88 5.19
N LEU A 20 -3.88 5.37 6.03
CA LEU A 20 -2.97 4.26 5.67
C LEU A 20 -3.77 2.98 5.43
N ILE A 21 -4.68 2.61 6.32
CA ILE A 21 -5.58 1.44 6.16
C ILE A 21 -6.40 1.55 4.88
N ALA A 22 -6.91 2.74 4.55
CA ALA A 22 -7.63 2.95 3.29
C ALA A 22 -6.73 2.74 2.06
N SER A 23 -5.43 3.07 2.15
CA SER A 23 -4.44 2.75 1.10
C SER A 23 -4.24 1.24 0.97
N HIS A 24 -4.06 0.53 2.07
CA HIS A 24 -3.98 -0.94 2.11
C HIS A 24 -5.21 -1.59 1.48
N GLY A 25 -6.40 -1.12 1.84
CA GLY A 25 -7.65 -1.59 1.25
C GLY A 25 -7.71 -1.41 -0.28
N ARG A 26 -7.14 -0.33 -0.83
CA ARG A 26 -7.04 -0.14 -2.29
C ARG A 26 -6.05 -1.12 -2.91
N THR A 27 -4.90 -1.34 -2.30
CA THR A 27 -3.90 -2.32 -2.75
C THR A 27 -4.53 -3.71 -2.85
N ARG A 28 -5.18 -4.20 -1.78
CA ARG A 28 -5.87 -5.50 -1.74
C ARG A 28 -6.92 -5.63 -2.85
N LYS A 29 -7.76 -4.60 -3.02
CA LYS A 29 -8.82 -4.59 -4.04
C LYS A 29 -8.28 -4.68 -5.46
N LEU A 30 -7.17 -4.01 -5.77
CA LEU A 30 -6.62 -4.00 -7.12
C LEU A 30 -5.88 -5.30 -7.45
N VAL A 31 -5.21 -5.92 -6.49
CA VAL A 31 -4.67 -7.27 -6.67
C VAL A 31 -5.80 -8.29 -6.85
N GLN A 32 -6.85 -8.22 -6.02
CA GLN A 32 -8.01 -9.09 -6.16
C GLN A 32 -8.73 -8.89 -7.49
N LEU A 33 -8.80 -7.66 -8.01
CA LEU A 33 -9.34 -7.37 -9.33
C LEU A 33 -8.55 -8.11 -10.42
N ALA A 34 -7.21 -8.11 -10.35
CA ALA A 34 -6.38 -8.86 -11.31
C ALA A 34 -6.65 -10.36 -11.26
N VAL A 35 -6.76 -10.93 -10.06
CA VAL A 35 -7.12 -12.35 -9.88
C VAL A 35 -8.49 -12.64 -10.52
N THR A 36 -9.51 -11.83 -10.21
CA THR A 36 -10.86 -12.01 -10.75
C THR A 36 -10.90 -11.93 -12.29
N MET A 37 -10.19 -10.95 -12.87
CA MET A 37 -10.13 -10.78 -14.34
C MET A 37 -9.44 -11.95 -15.05
N THR A 38 -8.52 -12.63 -14.37
CA THR A 38 -7.75 -13.71 -15.00
C THR A 38 -8.37 -15.09 -14.80
N GLU A 39 -9.19 -15.29 -13.78
CA GLU A 39 -9.85 -16.56 -13.47
C GLU A 39 -11.26 -16.68 -14.05
N GLY A 40 -11.93 -15.57 -14.28
CA GLY A 40 -13.27 -15.52 -14.83
C GLY A 40 -13.27 -15.51 -16.36
N SER A 41 -13.81 -16.55 -17.00
CA SER A 41 -14.08 -16.56 -18.44
C SER A 41 -15.20 -15.60 -18.86
N ALA A 42 -15.97 -15.07 -17.92
CA ALA A 42 -17.16 -14.26 -18.15
C ALA A 42 -16.93 -12.73 -18.06
N VAL A 43 -15.69 -12.27 -17.76
CA VAL A 43 -15.44 -10.83 -17.66
C VAL A 43 -15.36 -10.22 -19.04
N PRO A 44 -16.18 -9.19 -19.37
CA PRO A 44 -16.13 -8.50 -20.64
C PRO A 44 -14.74 -7.93 -20.95
N LEU A 45 -14.28 -8.06 -22.20
CA LEU A 45 -12.93 -7.62 -22.61
C LEU A 45 -12.67 -6.13 -22.33
N ALA A 46 -13.68 -5.29 -22.48
CA ALA A 46 -13.59 -3.87 -22.16
C ALA A 46 -13.31 -3.64 -20.65
N GLU A 47 -13.92 -4.42 -19.77
CA GLU A 47 -13.70 -4.35 -18.33
C GLU A 47 -12.29 -4.85 -17.95
N VAL A 48 -11.78 -5.87 -18.65
CA VAL A 48 -10.39 -6.32 -18.49
C VAL A 48 -9.42 -5.19 -18.82
N SER A 49 -9.59 -4.51 -19.97
CA SER A 49 -8.73 -3.37 -20.34
C SER A 49 -8.79 -2.23 -19.33
N ILE A 50 -9.99 -1.88 -18.85
CA ILE A 50 -10.18 -0.84 -17.84
C ILE A 50 -9.51 -1.25 -16.53
N GLY A 51 -9.72 -2.47 -16.06
CA GLY A 51 -9.12 -3.01 -14.85
C GLY A 51 -7.59 -3.00 -14.90
N CYS A 52 -7.00 -3.44 -16.02
CA CYS A 52 -5.56 -3.38 -16.24
C CYS A 52 -5.02 -1.94 -16.19
N ALA A 53 -5.74 -0.97 -16.79
CA ALA A 53 -5.36 0.43 -16.74
C ALA A 53 -5.39 1.01 -15.31
N LEU A 54 -6.40 0.65 -14.52
CA LEU A 54 -6.51 1.05 -13.10
C LEU A 54 -5.38 0.47 -12.26
N ILE A 55 -5.08 -0.82 -12.43
CA ILE A 55 -3.99 -1.52 -11.75
C ILE A 55 -2.66 -0.87 -12.10
N GLY A 56 -2.36 -0.72 -13.39
CA GLY A 56 -1.11 -0.11 -13.84
C GLY A 56 -0.92 1.28 -13.28
N ARG A 57 -1.92 2.16 -13.38
CA ARG A 57 -1.85 3.52 -12.82
C ARG A 57 -1.64 3.54 -11.31
N TYR A 58 -2.28 2.63 -10.58
CA TYR A 58 -2.13 2.57 -9.13
C TYR A 58 -0.72 2.14 -8.73
N PHE A 59 -0.24 1.02 -9.27
CA PHE A 59 1.05 0.46 -8.87
C PHE A 59 2.25 1.22 -9.42
N THR A 60 2.10 2.00 -10.50
CA THR A 60 3.16 2.91 -10.99
C THR A 60 3.18 4.28 -10.33
N ASN A 61 2.01 4.84 -9.97
CA ASN A 61 1.97 6.24 -9.53
C ASN A 61 1.57 6.41 -8.05
N THR A 62 0.64 5.58 -7.55
CA THR A 62 0.06 5.78 -6.21
C THR A 62 0.75 4.93 -5.15
N PHE A 63 1.00 3.66 -5.44
CA PHE A 63 1.63 2.75 -4.51
C PHE A 63 3.07 3.16 -4.11
N PRO A 64 3.93 3.63 -5.04
CA PRO A 64 5.25 4.15 -4.65
C PRO A 64 5.17 5.35 -3.70
N LEU A 65 4.17 6.22 -3.84
CA LEU A 65 3.97 7.32 -2.90
C LEU A 65 3.58 6.84 -1.50
N HIS A 66 2.79 5.76 -1.42
CA HIS A 66 2.46 5.14 -0.14
C HIS A 66 3.70 4.56 0.54
N VAL A 67 4.54 3.83 -0.19
CA VAL A 67 5.83 3.34 0.34
C VAL A 67 6.71 4.51 0.81
N MET A 68 6.80 5.59 0.03
CA MET A 68 7.55 6.79 0.44
C MET A 68 6.95 7.49 1.66
N ASP A 69 5.62 7.46 1.82
CA ASP A 69 4.95 7.99 3.01
C ASP A 69 5.40 7.25 4.28
N GLU A 70 5.57 5.95 4.20
CA GLU A 70 6.06 5.13 5.29
C GLU A 70 7.56 5.31 5.52
N GLU A 71 8.37 5.10 4.50
CA GLU A 71 9.83 5.15 4.59
C GLU A 71 10.36 6.53 5.02
N ALA A 72 9.84 7.61 4.44
CA ALA A 72 10.35 8.95 4.68
C ALA A 72 9.67 9.70 5.84
N SER A 73 8.43 9.33 6.20
CA SER A 73 7.66 10.07 7.21
C SER A 73 7.35 9.27 8.46
N ILE A 74 7.00 7.98 8.35
CA ILE A 74 6.55 7.16 9.48
C ILE A 74 7.74 6.48 10.15
N LEU A 75 8.52 5.68 9.41
CA LEU A 75 9.60 4.87 9.96
C LEU A 75 10.64 5.70 10.75
N PRO A 76 11.13 6.85 10.25
CA PRO A 76 12.13 7.64 10.97
C PRO A 76 11.63 8.13 12.34
N ARG A 77 10.33 8.36 12.49
CA ARG A 77 9.72 8.84 13.74
C ARG A 77 9.42 7.73 14.74
N LEU A 78 9.45 6.49 14.30
CA LEU A 78 9.22 5.30 15.13
C LEU A 78 10.53 4.65 15.63
N ARG A 79 11.65 4.88 14.94
CA ARG A 79 12.95 4.32 15.30
C ARG A 79 13.39 4.70 16.71
N GLY A 80 14.06 3.76 17.40
CA GLY A 80 14.63 3.96 18.73
C GLY A 80 13.60 3.87 19.88
N ARG A 81 12.35 3.49 19.60
CA ARG A 81 11.32 3.36 20.66
C ARG A 81 11.40 2.02 21.40
N SER A 82 11.72 0.95 20.69
CA SER A 82 12.04 -0.35 21.28
C SER A 82 12.80 -1.23 20.28
N ALA A 83 13.62 -2.16 20.77
CA ALA A 83 14.36 -3.08 19.91
C ALA A 83 13.43 -3.97 19.05
N SER A 84 12.29 -4.38 19.57
CA SER A 84 11.31 -5.19 18.84
C SER A 84 10.65 -4.41 17.71
N LEU A 85 10.33 -3.14 17.93
CA LEU A 85 9.79 -2.26 16.89
C LEU A 85 10.85 -1.98 15.83
N ASP A 86 12.08 -1.64 16.22
CA ASP A 86 13.17 -1.39 15.27
C ASP A 86 13.41 -2.59 14.36
N ALA A 87 13.39 -3.81 14.91
CA ALA A 87 13.47 -5.03 14.11
C ALA A 87 12.27 -5.19 13.13
N ALA A 88 11.07 -4.77 13.53
CA ALA A 88 9.90 -4.78 12.64
C ALA A 88 10.03 -3.76 11.51
N LEU A 89 10.53 -2.55 11.81
CA LEU A 89 10.76 -1.50 10.81
C LEU A 89 11.84 -1.88 9.78
N VAL A 90 12.89 -2.58 10.21
CA VAL A 90 13.91 -3.13 9.30
C VAL A 90 13.28 -4.14 8.34
N ARG A 91 12.50 -5.10 8.86
CA ARG A 91 11.81 -6.09 8.01
C ARG A 91 10.80 -5.47 7.06
N MET A 92 10.13 -4.39 7.46
CA MET A 92 9.21 -3.63 6.62
C MET A 92 9.96 -3.03 5.43
N HIS A 93 11.07 -2.35 5.67
CA HIS A 93 11.94 -1.78 4.63
C HIS A 93 12.44 -2.85 3.65
N GLU A 94 13.00 -3.96 4.14
CA GLU A 94 13.47 -5.08 3.32
C GLU A 94 12.35 -5.65 2.43
N ARG A 95 11.12 -5.74 2.95
CA ARG A 95 9.95 -6.19 2.18
C ARG A 95 9.58 -5.24 1.06
N HIS A 96 9.65 -3.92 1.26
CA HIS A 96 9.42 -2.94 0.20
C HIS A 96 10.36 -3.18 -0.98
N GLU A 97 11.65 -3.43 -0.74
CA GLU A 97 12.63 -3.73 -1.79
C GLU A 97 12.32 -5.06 -2.49
N LEU A 98 12.01 -6.12 -1.73
CA LEU A 98 11.69 -7.44 -2.29
C LEU A 98 10.43 -7.42 -3.16
N HIS A 99 9.42 -6.65 -2.77
CA HIS A 99 8.16 -6.56 -3.52
C HIS A 99 8.30 -5.77 -4.82
N ALA A 100 9.26 -4.84 -4.93
CA ALA A 100 9.42 -3.96 -6.08
C ALA A 100 9.55 -4.73 -7.41
N ALA A 101 10.36 -5.80 -7.44
CA ALA A 101 10.53 -6.63 -8.64
C ALA A 101 9.24 -7.38 -9.03
N MET A 102 8.45 -7.84 -8.05
CA MET A 102 7.16 -8.49 -8.33
C MET A 102 6.14 -7.50 -8.84
N ILE A 103 6.10 -6.30 -8.29
CA ILE A 103 5.21 -5.21 -8.71
C ILE A 103 5.54 -4.78 -10.13
N THR A 104 6.82 -4.63 -10.48
CA THR A 104 7.24 -4.31 -11.84
C THR A 104 6.72 -5.35 -12.84
N ARG A 105 6.97 -6.65 -12.58
CA ARG A 105 6.45 -7.73 -13.45
C ARG A 105 4.92 -7.74 -13.54
N PHE A 106 4.25 -7.46 -12.42
CA PHE A 106 2.80 -7.37 -12.40
C PHE A 106 2.28 -6.23 -13.28
N CYS A 107 2.92 -5.05 -13.24
CA CYS A 107 2.61 -3.93 -14.12
C CYS A 107 2.86 -4.26 -15.59
N ASP A 108 3.99 -4.88 -15.92
CA ASP A 108 4.33 -5.27 -17.30
C ASP A 108 3.30 -6.25 -17.88
N HIS A 109 2.93 -7.28 -17.10
CA HIS A 109 1.93 -8.26 -17.54
C HIS A 109 0.53 -7.66 -17.66
N THR A 110 0.13 -6.78 -16.74
CA THR A 110 -1.17 -6.07 -16.86
C THR A 110 -1.18 -5.10 -18.02
N ALA A 111 -0.05 -4.46 -18.36
CA ALA A 111 0.07 -3.62 -19.55
C ALA A 111 -0.08 -4.44 -20.84
N ALA A 112 0.54 -5.62 -20.92
CA ALA A 112 0.38 -6.53 -22.07
C ALA A 112 -1.07 -7.00 -22.23
N LEU A 113 -1.70 -7.45 -21.14
CA LEU A 113 -3.11 -7.88 -21.13
C LEU A 113 -4.07 -6.74 -21.50
N ARG A 114 -3.74 -5.50 -21.15
CA ARG A 114 -4.52 -4.32 -21.56
C ARG A 114 -4.52 -4.11 -23.07
N ILE A 115 -3.39 -4.39 -23.74
CA ILE A 115 -3.22 -4.22 -25.20
C ILE A 115 -4.05 -5.27 -25.95
N ASP A 116 -3.96 -6.53 -25.53
CA ASP A 116 -4.79 -7.62 -26.06
C ASP A 116 -5.47 -8.42 -24.94
N PRO A 117 -6.70 -8.04 -24.54
CA PRO A 117 -7.46 -8.75 -23.52
C PRO A 117 -7.90 -10.17 -23.92
N ARG A 118 -7.75 -10.55 -25.19
CA ARG A 118 -8.05 -11.90 -25.68
C ARG A 118 -6.87 -12.84 -25.59
N ASP A 119 -5.65 -12.33 -25.45
CA ASP A 119 -4.44 -13.15 -25.40
C ASP A 119 -4.45 -14.06 -24.14
N PRO A 120 -4.56 -15.39 -24.31
CA PRO A 120 -4.55 -16.31 -23.18
C PRO A 120 -3.19 -16.36 -22.49
N GLY A 121 -2.08 -16.10 -23.21
CA GLY A 121 -0.74 -16.04 -22.65
C GLY A 121 -0.56 -14.83 -21.73
N ALA A 122 -1.01 -13.65 -22.16
CA ALA A 122 -0.99 -12.45 -21.31
C ALA A 122 -1.87 -12.63 -20.06
N ARG A 123 -3.04 -13.26 -20.20
CA ARG A 123 -3.93 -13.57 -19.07
C ARG A 123 -3.26 -14.51 -18.07
N LEU A 124 -2.61 -15.58 -18.56
CA LEU A 124 -1.87 -16.52 -17.72
C LEU A 124 -0.68 -15.83 -17.03
N ALA A 125 0.03 -14.95 -17.73
CA ALA A 125 1.15 -14.19 -17.17
C ALA A 125 0.69 -13.31 -15.98
N VAL A 126 -0.42 -12.59 -16.11
CA VAL A 126 -1.00 -11.83 -14.96
C VAL A 126 -1.39 -12.77 -13.83
N ALA A 127 -2.09 -13.88 -14.11
CA ALA A 127 -2.52 -14.85 -13.10
C ALA A 127 -1.32 -15.41 -12.31
N SER A 128 -0.21 -15.69 -12.99
CA SER A 128 0.99 -16.28 -12.36
C SER A 128 1.66 -15.35 -11.35
N VAL A 129 1.45 -14.04 -11.45
CA VAL A 129 2.04 -13.04 -10.52
C VAL A 129 1.01 -12.52 -9.53
N ALA A 130 -0.26 -12.34 -9.92
CA ALA A 130 -1.28 -11.69 -9.09
C ALA A 130 -1.51 -12.39 -7.74
N ARG A 131 -1.66 -13.71 -7.73
CA ARG A 131 -1.87 -14.47 -6.48
C ARG A 131 -0.65 -14.46 -5.55
N PRO A 132 0.57 -14.79 -6.02
CA PRO A 132 1.77 -14.67 -5.18
C PRO A 132 1.98 -13.25 -4.65
N LEU A 133 1.80 -12.22 -5.48
CA LEU A 133 1.90 -10.82 -5.06
C LEU A 133 0.86 -10.51 -3.99
N GLY A 134 -0.38 -10.98 -4.15
CA GLY A 134 -1.44 -10.82 -3.16
C GLY A 134 -1.05 -11.39 -1.80
N ALA A 135 -0.50 -12.59 -1.77
CA ALA A 135 -0.08 -13.25 -0.53
C ALA A 135 1.04 -12.47 0.19
N VAL A 136 2.10 -12.08 -0.54
CA VAL A 136 3.22 -11.36 0.09
C VAL A 136 2.84 -9.95 0.53
N LEU A 137 1.96 -9.27 -0.21
CA LEU A 137 1.43 -7.98 0.20
C LEU A 137 0.51 -8.11 1.42
N GLU A 138 -0.34 -9.13 1.50
CA GLU A 138 -1.20 -9.36 2.68
C GLU A 138 -0.38 -9.57 3.96
N ASP A 139 0.68 -10.39 3.90
CA ASP A 139 1.60 -10.58 5.02
C ASP A 139 2.29 -9.28 5.44
N HIS A 140 2.66 -8.44 4.46
CA HIS A 140 3.31 -7.16 4.71
C HIS A 140 2.35 -6.14 5.33
N LEU A 141 1.23 -5.87 4.67
CA LEU A 141 0.21 -4.92 5.14
C LEU A 141 -0.39 -5.34 6.49
N GLY A 142 -0.59 -6.65 6.68
CA GLY A 142 -1.07 -7.21 7.95
C GLY A 142 -0.07 -6.99 9.09
N ALA A 143 1.23 -7.12 8.84
CA ALA A 143 2.26 -6.85 9.84
C ALA A 143 2.29 -5.36 10.24
N GLU A 144 2.11 -4.44 9.31
CA GLU A 144 2.02 -3.01 9.59
C GLU A 144 0.79 -2.67 10.42
N GLU A 145 -0.36 -3.20 10.03
CA GLU A 145 -1.62 -2.99 10.75
C GLU A 145 -1.58 -3.52 12.18
N GLN A 146 -0.87 -4.63 12.42
CA GLN A 146 -0.78 -5.26 13.74
C GLN A 146 0.34 -4.71 14.63
N ILE A 147 1.47 -4.27 14.06
CA ILE A 147 2.65 -3.89 14.82
C ILE A 147 2.87 -2.37 14.79
N VAL A 148 2.83 -1.76 13.60
CA VAL A 148 3.23 -0.37 13.40
C VAL A 148 2.09 0.60 13.73
N PHE A 149 0.89 0.34 13.21
CA PHE A 149 -0.24 1.26 13.37
C PHE A 149 -0.72 1.46 14.81
N PRO A 150 -0.73 0.44 15.68
CA PRO A 150 -1.01 0.65 17.10
C PRO A 150 -0.01 1.61 17.76
N VAL A 151 1.28 1.48 17.45
CA VAL A 151 2.32 2.37 18.00
C VAL A 151 2.13 3.82 17.51
N ILE A 152 1.76 4.03 16.23
CA ILE A 152 1.40 5.36 15.72
C ILE A 152 0.26 5.95 16.55
N ARG A 153 -0.82 5.19 16.76
CA ARG A 153 -2.00 5.63 17.52
C ARG A 153 -1.66 6.01 18.97
N GLU A 154 -0.75 5.30 19.59
CA GLU A 154 -0.35 5.52 20.97
C GLU A 154 0.64 6.68 21.14
N THR A 155 1.56 6.84 20.19
CA THR A 155 2.74 7.67 20.39
C THR A 155 2.75 8.98 19.64
N PHE A 156 2.14 9.07 18.46
CA PHE A 156 2.18 10.29 17.66
C PHE A 156 1.25 11.37 18.22
N SER A 157 1.81 12.56 18.40
CA SER A 157 1.04 13.74 18.78
C SER A 157 0.22 14.29 17.61
N ALA A 158 -0.81 15.06 17.90
CA ALA A 158 -1.58 15.77 16.87
C ALA A 158 -0.72 16.69 15.99
N ARG A 159 0.36 17.27 16.56
CA ARG A 159 1.31 18.10 15.81
C ARG A 159 2.10 17.26 14.81
N GLU A 160 2.65 16.13 15.23
CA GLU A 160 3.39 15.21 14.34
C GLU A 160 2.49 14.70 13.21
N CYS A 161 1.25 14.32 13.52
CA CYS A 161 0.31 13.86 12.51
C CYS A 161 -0.01 14.94 11.45
N ARG A 162 -0.10 16.23 11.84
CA ARG A 162 -0.28 17.31 10.88
C ARG A 162 0.95 17.49 9.99
N ILE A 163 2.16 17.40 10.54
CA ILE A 163 3.40 17.49 9.76
C ILE A 163 3.46 16.34 8.75
N ILE A 164 3.23 15.11 9.19
CA ILE A 164 3.25 13.91 8.36
C ILE A 164 2.24 14.03 7.20
N ARG A 165 1.01 14.48 7.47
CA ARG A 165 0.01 14.71 6.40
C ARG A 165 0.47 15.75 5.40
N GLY A 166 1.08 16.85 5.87
CA GLY A 166 1.66 17.86 4.99
C GLY A 166 2.77 17.29 4.07
N GLU A 167 3.59 16.38 4.60
CA GLU A 167 4.60 15.66 3.82
C GLU A 167 3.97 14.74 2.76
N PHE A 168 2.91 13.99 3.13
CA PHE A 168 2.14 13.16 2.21
C PHE A 168 1.53 13.98 1.07
N GLU A 169 0.89 15.10 1.39
CA GLU A 169 0.30 16.01 0.41
C GLU A 169 1.35 16.64 -0.51
N ALA A 170 2.52 17.04 0.03
CA ALA A 170 3.61 17.60 -0.75
C ALA A 170 4.12 16.60 -1.81
N ARG A 171 4.32 15.33 -1.44
CA ARG A 171 4.72 14.27 -2.38
C ARG A 171 3.71 14.10 -3.52
N ARG A 172 2.41 14.13 -3.21
CA ARG A 172 1.35 13.99 -4.22
C ARG A 172 1.25 15.19 -5.15
N ARG A 173 1.48 16.41 -4.64
CA ARG A 173 1.57 17.62 -5.49
C ARG A 173 2.76 17.54 -6.45
N GLY A 174 3.96 17.21 -5.94
CA GLY A 174 5.14 17.08 -6.78
C GLY A 174 5.00 15.98 -7.85
N ALA A 175 4.35 14.87 -7.54
CA ALA A 175 4.08 13.81 -8.52
C ALA A 175 3.12 14.27 -9.64
N ASN A 176 2.17 15.16 -9.35
CA ASN A 176 1.22 15.67 -10.35
C ASN A 176 1.83 16.76 -11.26
N GLU A 177 2.89 17.44 -10.82
CA GLU A 177 3.58 18.47 -11.61
C GLU A 177 4.56 17.88 -12.65
N VAL A 178 4.91 16.59 -12.51
CA VAL A 178 5.89 15.90 -13.37
C VAL A 178 5.20 15.06 -14.47
N MET A 179 3.89 14.83 -14.37
CA MET A 179 3.07 14.12 -15.36
C MET A 179 2.41 15.05 -16.37
#